data_9aea910aa618e81a069be89fa90f4b45
#
_entry.id   9aea910aa618e81a069be89fa90f4b45
#
_cell.length_a   1.000
_cell.length_b   1.000
_cell.length_c   1.000
_cell.angle_alpha   90.00
_cell.angle_beta   90.00
_cell.angle_gamma   90.00
#
_symmetry.space_group_name_H-M   'P 1'
#
loop_
_entity.id
_entity.type
_entity.pdbx_description
1 polymer ?
#
loop_
_entity_poly.entity_id
_entity_poly.type
_entity_poly.pdbx_seq_one_letter_code
_entity_poly.pdbx_strand_id
1 'polypeptide(L)'
;GGKVAVQCGLIVYNDVLKGVFAMDTKQYKFVGKDFDIEAAPTKIDGYNDEDMAMIENVKGQIEANLKKLKKFQKKMYSRSRYGVVLVFQALDAAGKDSMIAHIFSGIDPVGFTVNNFKQPSKTDLSHDYLWRIHQKLPERGAIGVLNRSYYEDVLVSRVHPELILNANLPNVLSIADVNDAFWDGRYEDIRQFEKYLTRNGYVVLKFFLHVSKGEQKKRFERRITMPEKNWKFSASDIKERQYWDEYQLAYEKAINETATKKNPWYVIPSDSKWYSRLVVSDILTKRLGKLDLSFPEVTAEQKAAMDDALHRLENEKD
;
A
#
# COMPACT_ATOMS: atom_id res chain seq x y z
N GLY A 1 -3.38 -23.88 23.67
CA GLY A 1 -4.70 -23.42 23.44
C GLY A 1 -5.01 -22.09 24.08
N GLY A 2 -5.38 -21.12 23.31
CA GLY A 2 -6.24 -20.00 23.54
C GLY A 2 -6.03 -19.14 24.78
N LYS A 3 -5.68 -17.90 24.56
CA LYS A 3 -5.97 -16.66 25.30
C LYS A 3 -4.80 -15.66 25.19
N VAL A 4 -4.57 -15.08 24.02
CA VAL A 4 -3.66 -13.94 23.87
C VAL A 4 -4.33 -12.75 23.15
N ALA A 5 -5.57 -12.89 22.68
CA ALA A 5 -6.20 -11.91 21.79
C ALA A 5 -6.94 -10.74 22.49
N VAL A 6 -7.12 -10.72 23.82
CA VAL A 6 -8.04 -9.77 24.48
C VAL A 6 -7.32 -8.59 25.17
N GLN A 7 -6.01 -8.59 25.29
CA GLN A 7 -5.30 -7.55 26.06
C GLN A 7 -4.72 -6.40 25.23
N CYS A 8 -4.72 -6.49 23.90
CA CYS A 8 -4.08 -5.49 23.03
C CYS A 8 -4.91 -4.21 22.79
N GLY A 9 -6.24 -4.29 22.78
CA GLY A 9 -7.10 -3.13 22.49
C GLY A 9 -7.13 -2.07 23.60
N LEU A 10 -7.05 -2.46 24.85
CA LEU A 10 -7.11 -1.55 26.00
C LEU A 10 -5.80 -0.74 26.21
N ILE A 11 -4.66 -1.29 25.83
CA ILE A 11 -3.37 -0.59 25.94
C ILE A 11 -3.26 0.53 24.90
N VAL A 12 -3.77 0.32 23.69
CA VAL A 12 -3.79 1.33 22.63
C VAL A 12 -4.69 2.52 22.99
N TYR A 13 -5.83 2.28 23.60
CA TYR A 13 -6.80 3.32 23.98
C TYR A 13 -6.28 4.28 25.06
N ASN A 14 -5.70 3.76 26.14
CA ASN A 14 -5.15 4.60 27.21
C ASN A 14 -3.95 5.43 26.76
N ASP A 15 -3.26 4.96 25.80
CA ASP A 15 -2.15 5.66 25.20
C ASP A 15 -2.65 6.75 24.24
N VAL A 16 -3.71 6.65 23.45
CA VAL A 16 -4.31 7.69 22.60
C VAL A 16 -4.69 8.95 23.40
N LEU A 17 -5.10 8.80 24.64
CA LEU A 17 -5.45 9.92 25.51
C LEU A 17 -4.25 10.65 26.13
N LYS A 18 -3.05 10.05 26.12
CA LYS A 18 -1.84 10.61 26.77
C LYS A 18 -0.88 11.36 25.85
N GLY A 19 -1.22 11.50 24.57
CA GLY A 19 -0.50 12.39 23.64
C GLY A 19 0.91 11.97 23.20
N VAL A 20 1.36 10.76 23.55
CA VAL A 20 2.68 10.25 23.12
C VAL A 20 2.51 8.80 22.65
N PHE A 21 2.51 8.59 21.34
CA PHE A 21 2.30 7.25 20.80
C PHE A 21 3.39 6.81 19.86
N ALA A 22 4.06 5.77 20.27
CA ALA A 22 4.60 4.81 19.33
C ALA A 22 3.54 3.70 19.15
N MET A 23 2.65 3.83 18.16
CA MET A 23 1.73 2.77 17.80
C MET A 23 2.52 1.48 17.52
N ASP A 24 2.13 0.35 18.14
CA ASP A 24 2.72 -0.94 17.77
C ASP A 24 2.12 -1.41 16.44
N THR A 25 2.82 -1.06 15.36
CA THR A 25 2.41 -1.48 14.01
C THR A 25 2.73 -2.94 13.69
N LYS A 26 3.38 -3.67 14.62
CA LYS A 26 3.70 -5.09 14.42
C LYS A 26 2.44 -5.95 14.35
N GLN A 27 1.38 -5.57 15.06
CA GLN A 27 0.10 -6.27 15.04
C GLN A 27 -0.57 -6.31 13.66
N TYR A 28 -0.25 -5.36 12.77
CA TYR A 28 -0.76 -5.30 11.39
C TYR A 28 0.16 -5.97 10.38
N LYS A 29 1.33 -6.44 10.83
CA LYS A 29 2.35 -7.02 9.96
C LYS A 29 2.24 -8.54 9.97
N PHE A 30 2.06 -9.12 8.79
CA PHE A 30 2.02 -10.55 8.57
C PHE A 30 3.22 -11.04 7.77
N VAL A 31 3.76 -12.17 8.21
CA VAL A 31 4.90 -12.87 7.61
C VAL A 31 4.63 -14.36 7.72
N GLY A 32 4.80 -15.12 6.64
CA GLY A 32 4.54 -16.57 6.64
C GLY A 32 3.09 -16.91 6.32
N LYS A 33 2.61 -18.06 6.84
CA LYS A 33 1.37 -18.70 6.42
C LYS A 33 0.26 -18.74 7.49
N ASP A 34 0.36 -17.91 8.53
CA ASP A 34 -0.56 -17.96 9.68
C ASP A 34 -1.62 -16.84 9.67
N PHE A 35 -1.84 -16.22 8.51
CA PHE A 35 -2.86 -15.18 8.39
C PHE A 35 -4.24 -15.80 8.27
N ASP A 36 -5.14 -15.38 9.15
CA ASP A 36 -6.56 -15.69 9.15
C ASP A 36 -7.35 -14.39 8.93
N ILE A 37 -8.03 -14.29 7.80
CA ILE A 37 -8.74 -13.07 7.42
C ILE A 37 -9.97 -12.81 8.28
N GLU A 38 -10.63 -13.85 8.79
CA GLU A 38 -11.78 -13.70 9.67
C GLU A 38 -11.38 -13.19 11.06
N ALA A 39 -10.19 -13.58 11.54
CA ALA A 39 -9.64 -13.10 12.80
C ALA A 39 -9.02 -11.70 12.68
N ALA A 40 -8.71 -11.25 11.47
CA ALA A 40 -8.09 -9.93 11.26
C ALA A 40 -9.12 -8.80 11.46
N PRO A 41 -8.81 -7.78 12.28
CA PRO A 41 -9.76 -6.71 12.56
C PRO A 41 -10.02 -5.82 11.33
N THR A 42 -11.27 -5.40 11.16
CA THR A 42 -11.68 -4.35 10.20
C THR A 42 -11.83 -2.99 10.87
N LYS A 43 -11.98 -2.98 12.19
CA LYS A 43 -12.06 -1.79 13.04
C LYS A 43 -11.27 -2.03 14.33
N ILE A 44 -11.00 -0.98 15.06
CA ILE A 44 -10.30 -1.04 16.35
C ILE A 44 -11.29 -0.72 17.47
N ASP A 45 -11.29 -1.55 18.49
CA ASP A 45 -12.09 -1.35 19.69
C ASP A 45 -11.64 -0.08 20.42
N GLY A 46 -12.61 0.71 20.88
CA GLY A 46 -12.37 1.95 21.58
C GLY A 46 -12.04 3.15 20.69
N TYR A 47 -11.91 3.01 19.37
CA TYR A 47 -11.83 4.13 18.46
C TYR A 47 -13.22 4.48 17.91
N ASN A 48 -13.57 5.75 17.97
CA ASN A 48 -14.86 6.26 17.49
C ASN A 48 -14.65 7.42 16.51
N ASP A 49 -15.11 7.23 15.27
CA ASP A 49 -15.09 8.26 14.22
C ASP A 49 -16.08 9.43 14.47
N GLU A 50 -16.90 9.35 15.50
CA GLU A 50 -17.82 10.43 15.92
C GLU A 50 -17.24 11.26 17.06
N ASP A 51 -16.17 10.81 17.71
CA ASP A 51 -15.46 11.55 18.74
C ASP A 51 -14.47 12.56 18.12
N MET A 52 -14.86 13.83 18.14
CA MET A 52 -14.08 14.91 17.55
C MET A 52 -12.67 15.06 18.19
N ALA A 53 -12.55 14.82 19.49
CA ALA A 53 -11.26 14.93 20.17
C ALA A 53 -10.33 13.80 19.73
N MET A 54 -10.83 12.58 19.58
CA MET A 54 -10.07 11.47 19.02
C MET A 54 -9.63 11.74 17.57
N ILE A 55 -10.55 12.24 16.74
CA ILE A 55 -10.27 12.57 15.34
C ILE A 55 -9.17 13.63 15.25
N GLU A 56 -9.25 14.71 16.00
CA GLU A 56 -8.25 15.78 15.98
C GLU A 56 -6.87 15.30 16.47
N ASN A 57 -6.83 14.45 17.49
CA ASN A 57 -5.57 13.82 17.92
C ASN A 57 -4.95 12.98 16.80
N VAL A 58 -5.73 12.10 16.16
CA VAL A 58 -5.30 11.25 15.05
C VAL A 58 -4.82 12.09 13.86
N LYS A 59 -5.52 13.16 13.49
CA LYS A 59 -5.09 14.09 12.44
C LYS A 59 -3.75 14.72 12.75
N GLY A 60 -3.55 15.20 13.98
CA GLY A 60 -2.28 15.78 14.42
C GLY A 60 -1.10 14.80 14.31
N GLN A 61 -1.33 13.53 14.65
CA GLN A 61 -0.31 12.48 14.50
C GLN A 61 -0.03 12.18 13.01
N ILE A 62 -1.06 12.11 12.18
CA ILE A 62 -0.91 11.92 10.74
C ILE A 62 -0.06 13.08 10.16
N GLU A 63 -0.37 14.33 10.49
CA GLU A 63 0.40 15.48 10.02
C GLU A 63 1.88 15.41 10.42
N ALA A 64 2.17 15.00 11.65
CA ALA A 64 3.54 14.79 12.10
C ALA A 64 4.25 13.68 11.29
N ASN A 65 3.55 12.60 10.98
CA ASN A 65 4.07 11.54 10.12
C ASN A 65 4.31 12.04 8.69
N LEU A 66 3.39 12.80 8.11
CA LEU A 66 3.54 13.35 6.76
C LEU A 66 4.73 14.32 6.65
N LYS A 67 4.99 15.14 7.69
CA LYS A 67 6.19 15.98 7.76
C LYS A 67 7.48 15.14 7.73
N LYS A 68 7.50 14.00 8.42
CA LYS A 68 8.65 13.07 8.37
C LYS A 68 8.80 12.45 6.98
N LEU A 69 7.70 12.00 6.37
CA LEU A 69 7.71 11.42 5.02
C LEU A 69 8.27 12.38 3.97
N LYS A 70 7.89 13.67 4.02
CA LYS A 70 8.46 14.71 3.15
C LYS A 70 9.98 14.85 3.29
N LYS A 71 10.49 14.79 4.53
CA LYS A 71 11.94 14.84 4.79
C LYS A 71 12.64 13.59 4.24
N PHE A 72 12.05 12.41 4.43
CA PHE A 72 12.61 11.16 3.90
C PHE A 72 12.63 11.17 2.39
N GLN A 73 11.56 11.64 1.74
CA GLN A 73 11.52 11.74 0.29
C GLN A 73 12.63 12.61 -0.28
N LYS A 74 12.87 13.80 0.29
CA LYS A 74 13.95 14.71 -0.15
C LYS A 74 15.32 14.04 -0.07
N LYS A 75 15.62 13.37 1.06
CA LYS A 75 16.89 12.68 1.26
C LYS A 75 17.03 11.51 0.29
N MET A 76 15.96 10.74 0.09
CA MET A 76 15.94 9.60 -0.82
C MET A 76 16.15 10.04 -2.27
N TYR A 77 15.47 11.09 -2.69
CA TYR A 77 15.60 11.66 -4.04
C TYR A 77 17.00 12.19 -4.31
N SER A 78 17.59 12.94 -3.35
CA SER A 78 18.92 13.52 -3.50
C SER A 78 20.04 12.48 -3.66
N ARG A 79 19.84 11.26 -3.16
CA ARG A 79 20.86 10.18 -3.16
C ARG A 79 20.63 9.08 -4.18
N SER A 80 19.41 8.91 -4.65
CA SER A 80 19.00 7.92 -5.67
C SER A 80 19.48 6.48 -5.40
N ARG A 81 19.49 6.05 -4.12
CA ARG A 81 19.91 4.69 -3.73
C ARG A 81 18.74 3.71 -3.61
N TYR A 82 17.63 4.16 -3.04
CA TYR A 82 16.46 3.35 -2.78
C TYR A 82 15.31 3.77 -3.67
N GLY A 83 14.64 2.80 -4.30
CA GLY A 83 13.29 2.98 -4.84
C GLY A 83 12.27 2.44 -3.85
N VAL A 84 11.11 3.04 -3.76
CA VAL A 84 10.03 2.57 -2.88
C VAL A 84 8.82 2.22 -3.73
N VAL A 85 8.35 0.98 -3.62
CA VAL A 85 7.15 0.48 -4.27
C VAL A 85 6.09 0.23 -3.21
N LEU A 86 4.99 0.97 -3.27
CA LEU A 86 3.87 0.86 -2.35
C LEU A 86 2.69 0.22 -3.05
N VAL A 87 2.34 -0.98 -2.63
CA VAL A 87 1.20 -1.73 -3.17
C VAL A 87 -0.01 -1.49 -2.28
N PHE A 88 -1.10 -0.98 -2.85
CA PHE A 88 -2.39 -0.84 -2.19
C PHE A 88 -3.41 -1.75 -2.84
N GLN A 89 -3.89 -2.72 -2.09
CA GLN A 89 -4.94 -3.65 -2.47
C GLN A 89 -6.12 -3.54 -1.51
N ALA A 90 -7.32 -3.61 -2.02
CA ALA A 90 -8.55 -3.61 -1.24
C ALA A 90 -9.74 -4.01 -2.11
N LEU A 91 -10.80 -4.45 -1.48
CA LEU A 91 -12.11 -4.53 -2.11
C LEU A 91 -12.63 -3.13 -2.47
N ASP A 92 -13.57 -3.07 -3.38
CA ASP A 92 -14.18 -1.81 -3.79
C ASP A 92 -14.79 -1.07 -2.60
N ALA A 93 -14.77 0.25 -2.66
CA ALA A 93 -15.21 1.15 -1.59
C ALA A 93 -14.42 1.07 -0.26
N ALA A 94 -13.35 0.29 -0.16
CA ALA A 94 -12.51 0.25 1.05
C ALA A 94 -11.74 1.55 1.34
N GLY A 95 -11.61 2.45 0.36
CA GLY A 95 -11.04 3.79 0.57
C GLY A 95 -9.62 3.97 0.06
N LYS A 96 -9.13 3.11 -0.84
CA LYS A 96 -7.76 3.21 -1.42
C LYS A 96 -7.44 4.60 -1.96
N ASP A 97 -8.26 5.12 -2.87
CA ASP A 97 -7.98 6.40 -3.53
C ASP A 97 -7.89 7.55 -2.52
N SER A 98 -8.81 7.60 -1.56
CA SER A 98 -8.80 8.64 -0.53
C SER A 98 -7.63 8.46 0.45
N MET A 99 -7.20 7.23 0.70
CA MET A 99 -5.99 6.94 1.49
C MET A 99 -4.74 7.49 0.79
N ILE A 100 -4.56 7.13 -0.48
CA ILE A 100 -3.42 7.56 -1.29
C ILE A 100 -3.39 9.08 -1.40
N ALA A 101 -4.52 9.70 -1.74
CA ALA A 101 -4.62 11.15 -1.86
C ALA A 101 -4.26 11.88 -0.56
N HIS A 102 -4.65 11.35 0.60
CA HIS A 102 -4.38 11.98 1.88
C HIS A 102 -2.94 11.80 2.35
N ILE A 103 -2.43 10.55 2.31
CA ILE A 103 -1.08 10.21 2.80
C ILE A 103 0.01 10.91 2.00
N PHE A 104 -0.21 11.09 0.70
CA PHE A 104 0.78 11.70 -0.19
C PHE A 104 0.48 13.17 -0.53
N SER A 105 -0.46 13.79 0.18
CA SER A 105 -0.70 15.23 0.05
C SER A 105 0.54 16.02 0.47
N GLY A 106 1.02 16.89 -0.44
CA GLY A 106 2.22 17.69 -0.21
C GLY A 106 3.56 16.93 -0.27
N ILE A 107 3.58 15.71 -0.77
CA ILE A 107 4.80 15.04 -1.27
C ILE A 107 5.21 15.75 -2.56
N ASP A 108 6.52 15.94 -2.77
CA ASP A 108 7.04 16.55 -3.98
C ASP A 108 6.67 15.65 -5.19
N PRO A 109 5.98 16.17 -6.22
CA PRO A 109 5.64 15.39 -7.40
C PRO A 109 6.87 14.92 -8.17
N VAL A 110 8.01 15.59 -8.03
CA VAL A 110 9.28 15.09 -8.54
C VAL A 110 9.74 13.94 -7.66
N GLY A 111 9.85 12.74 -8.24
CA GLY A 111 10.18 11.54 -7.50
C GLY A 111 9.00 10.87 -6.79
N PHE A 112 7.77 11.14 -7.25
CA PHE A 112 6.57 10.47 -6.79
C PHE A 112 5.62 10.16 -7.95
N THR A 113 5.14 8.93 -8.04
CA THR A 113 4.16 8.52 -9.05
C THR A 113 3.04 7.70 -8.43
N VAL A 114 1.84 7.83 -9.00
CA VAL A 114 0.69 6.97 -8.69
C VAL A 114 0.22 6.31 -9.98
N ASN A 115 0.24 5.00 -10.01
CA ASN A 115 -0.21 4.21 -11.13
C ASN A 115 -1.47 3.42 -10.76
N ASN A 116 -2.56 3.69 -11.49
CA ASN A 116 -3.83 2.99 -11.31
C ASN A 116 -3.91 1.85 -12.32
N PHE A 117 -3.86 0.62 -11.85
CA PHE A 117 -3.99 -0.56 -12.70
C PHE A 117 -5.46 -0.95 -12.84
N LYS A 118 -5.94 -0.88 -14.06
CA LYS A 118 -7.27 -1.34 -14.48
C LYS A 118 -7.14 -2.73 -15.14
N GLN A 119 -8.22 -3.21 -15.71
CA GLN A 119 -8.18 -4.44 -16.52
C GLN A 119 -7.07 -4.35 -17.58
N PRO A 120 -6.36 -5.45 -17.84
CA PRO A 120 -5.30 -5.48 -18.83
C PRO A 120 -5.81 -5.13 -20.23
N SER A 121 -5.06 -4.30 -20.94
CA SER A 121 -5.29 -4.06 -22.38
C SER A 121 -4.88 -5.28 -23.21
N LYS A 122 -5.23 -5.28 -24.50
CA LYS A 122 -4.74 -6.30 -25.46
C LYS A 122 -3.21 -6.37 -25.49
N THR A 123 -2.54 -5.23 -25.41
CA THR A 123 -1.07 -5.15 -25.37
C THR A 123 -0.53 -5.75 -24.06
N ASP A 124 -1.16 -5.45 -22.92
CA ASP A 124 -0.76 -6.06 -21.64
C ASP A 124 -0.89 -7.60 -21.68
N LEU A 125 -1.99 -8.12 -22.24
CA LEU A 125 -2.25 -9.54 -22.36
C LEU A 125 -1.31 -10.28 -23.37
N SER A 126 -0.69 -9.56 -24.29
CA SER A 126 0.33 -10.12 -25.21
C SER A 126 1.71 -10.27 -24.58
N HIS A 127 1.88 -9.78 -23.35
CA HIS A 127 3.08 -9.90 -22.55
C HIS A 127 2.79 -10.69 -21.26
N ASP A 128 3.83 -11.04 -20.50
CA ASP A 128 3.64 -11.60 -19.17
C ASP A 128 2.97 -10.58 -18.23
N TYR A 129 2.28 -11.08 -17.19
CA TYR A 129 1.46 -10.21 -16.34
C TYR A 129 2.25 -9.22 -15.49
N LEU A 130 3.57 -9.38 -15.35
CA LEU A 130 4.45 -8.44 -14.66
C LEU A 130 4.99 -7.34 -15.59
N TRP A 131 4.90 -7.52 -16.90
CA TRP A 131 5.46 -6.57 -17.88
C TRP A 131 4.95 -5.13 -17.68
N ARG A 132 3.62 -4.95 -17.58
CA ARG A 132 3.03 -3.62 -17.35
C ARG A 132 3.41 -3.02 -16.00
N ILE A 133 3.74 -3.86 -15.02
CA ILE A 133 4.21 -3.43 -13.70
C ILE A 133 5.63 -2.89 -13.81
N HIS A 134 6.53 -3.61 -14.49
CA HIS A 134 7.90 -3.17 -14.72
C HIS A 134 7.99 -1.78 -15.33
N GLN A 135 7.12 -1.45 -16.29
CA GLN A 135 7.09 -0.15 -16.93
C GLN A 135 6.67 1.00 -16.00
N LYS A 136 6.08 0.68 -14.85
CA LYS A 136 5.56 1.64 -13.86
C LYS A 136 6.33 1.62 -12.54
N LEU A 137 7.40 0.85 -12.47
CA LEU A 137 8.28 0.90 -11.30
C LEU A 137 8.98 2.27 -11.24
N PRO A 138 9.13 2.84 -10.03
CA PRO A 138 9.82 4.10 -9.86
C PRO A 138 11.33 3.93 -10.08
N GLU A 139 11.99 5.00 -10.44
CA GLU A 139 13.45 5.06 -10.37
C GLU A 139 13.93 4.97 -8.93
N ARG A 140 15.20 4.57 -8.71
CA ARG A 140 15.81 4.74 -7.39
C ARG A 140 15.88 6.24 -7.06
N GLY A 141 15.50 6.57 -5.83
CA GLY A 141 15.27 7.95 -5.38
C GLY A 141 13.79 8.33 -5.38
N ALA A 142 12.91 7.53 -5.99
CA ALA A 142 11.51 7.85 -6.14
C ALA A 142 10.59 6.86 -5.39
N ILE A 143 9.38 7.31 -5.10
CA ILE A 143 8.28 6.52 -4.55
C ILE A 143 7.25 6.27 -5.66
N GLY A 144 6.96 5.01 -5.92
CA GLY A 144 5.90 4.58 -6.83
C GLY A 144 4.77 3.92 -6.06
N VAL A 145 3.58 4.49 -6.16
CA VAL A 145 2.35 3.90 -5.62
C VAL A 145 1.66 3.11 -6.71
N LEU A 146 1.40 1.84 -6.43
CA LEU A 146 0.58 0.96 -7.26
C LEU A 146 -0.81 0.87 -6.62
N ASN A 147 -1.77 1.60 -7.18
CA ASN A 147 -3.18 1.51 -6.82
C ASN A 147 -3.80 0.36 -7.60
N ARG A 148 -4.01 -0.76 -6.92
CA ARG A 148 -4.03 -2.10 -7.47
C ARG A 148 -2.64 -2.44 -8.05
N SER A 149 -2.38 -3.70 -8.36
CA SER A 149 -1.04 -4.13 -8.76
C SER A 149 -1.06 -5.49 -9.47
N TYR A 150 0.09 -6.12 -9.57
CA TYR A 150 0.25 -7.51 -9.99
C TYR A 150 -0.50 -8.52 -9.10
N TYR A 151 -0.96 -8.11 -7.93
CA TYR A 151 -1.81 -8.95 -7.09
C TYR A 151 -3.22 -9.15 -7.65
N GLU A 152 -3.70 -8.29 -8.56
CA GLU A 152 -4.95 -8.53 -9.29
C GLU A 152 -4.94 -9.90 -9.99
N ASP A 153 -3.78 -10.34 -10.44
CA ASP A 153 -3.56 -11.60 -11.15
C ASP A 153 -3.61 -12.85 -10.24
N VAL A 154 -3.74 -12.68 -8.93
CA VAL A 154 -4.01 -13.73 -7.94
C VAL A 154 -5.19 -13.39 -7.01
N LEU A 155 -5.85 -12.27 -7.22
CA LEU A 155 -7.04 -11.83 -6.50
C LEU A 155 -8.26 -11.89 -7.43
N VAL A 156 -8.43 -10.92 -8.31
CA VAL A 156 -9.56 -10.89 -9.26
C VAL A 156 -9.53 -12.11 -10.16
N SER A 157 -8.38 -12.47 -10.71
CA SER A 157 -8.25 -13.65 -11.57
C SER A 157 -8.50 -14.98 -10.83
N ARG A 158 -8.33 -15.01 -9.51
CA ARG A 158 -8.66 -16.21 -8.73
C ARG A 158 -10.17 -16.35 -8.52
N VAL A 159 -10.88 -15.26 -8.37
CA VAL A 159 -12.35 -15.20 -8.30
C VAL A 159 -12.97 -15.44 -9.66
N HIS A 160 -12.34 -14.97 -10.73
CA HIS A 160 -12.76 -15.05 -12.12
C HIS A 160 -11.69 -15.73 -12.97
N PRO A 161 -11.50 -17.08 -12.83
CA PRO A 161 -10.41 -17.80 -13.50
C PRO A 161 -10.50 -17.80 -15.03
N GLU A 162 -11.68 -17.52 -15.59
CA GLU A 162 -11.86 -17.34 -17.04
C GLU A 162 -11.01 -16.18 -17.60
N LEU A 163 -10.63 -15.20 -16.77
CA LEU A 163 -9.76 -14.10 -17.19
C LEU A 163 -8.35 -14.57 -17.55
N ILE A 164 -7.89 -15.69 -16.98
CA ILE A 164 -6.59 -16.26 -17.29
C ILE A 164 -6.53 -16.76 -18.74
N LEU A 165 -7.63 -17.24 -19.28
CA LEU A 165 -7.70 -17.70 -20.66
C LEU A 165 -7.40 -16.59 -21.68
N ASN A 166 -7.66 -15.34 -21.32
CA ASN A 166 -7.38 -14.17 -22.18
C ASN A 166 -5.88 -13.94 -22.38
N ALA A 167 -5.03 -14.46 -21.52
CA ALA A 167 -3.56 -14.35 -21.65
C ALA A 167 -2.97 -15.35 -22.65
N ASN A 168 -3.80 -16.27 -23.18
CA ASN A 168 -3.41 -17.26 -24.18
C ASN A 168 -2.12 -18.04 -23.84
N LEU A 169 -2.03 -18.49 -22.60
CA LEU A 169 -0.86 -19.23 -22.11
C LEU A 169 -0.80 -20.64 -22.74
N PRO A 170 0.41 -21.12 -23.12
CA PRO A 170 0.55 -22.37 -23.85
C PRO A 170 0.02 -23.62 -23.12
N ASN A 171 0.02 -23.60 -21.79
CA ASN A 171 -0.41 -24.72 -20.96
C ASN A 171 -1.76 -24.49 -20.27
N VAL A 172 -2.54 -23.49 -20.69
CA VAL A 172 -3.86 -23.15 -20.12
C VAL A 172 -4.86 -23.07 -21.27
N LEU A 173 -5.48 -24.20 -21.58
CA LEU A 173 -6.44 -24.33 -22.69
C LEU A 173 -7.88 -24.24 -22.22
N SER A 174 -8.12 -24.50 -20.93
CA SER A 174 -9.43 -24.46 -20.30
C SER A 174 -9.33 -23.99 -18.82
N ILE A 175 -10.48 -23.69 -18.21
CA ILE A 175 -10.54 -23.35 -16.78
C ILE A 175 -10.00 -24.49 -15.89
N ALA A 176 -10.11 -25.75 -16.32
CA ALA A 176 -9.58 -26.88 -15.57
C ALA A 176 -8.05 -26.87 -15.41
N ASP A 177 -7.35 -26.18 -16.30
CA ASP A 177 -5.91 -26.02 -16.23
C ASP A 177 -5.48 -24.93 -15.23
N VAL A 178 -6.42 -24.07 -14.81
CA VAL A 178 -6.22 -23.04 -13.77
C VAL A 178 -6.45 -23.65 -12.39
N ASN A 179 -5.65 -24.64 -12.06
CA ASN A 179 -5.71 -25.43 -10.84
C ASN A 179 -4.76 -24.91 -9.75
N ASP A 180 -4.64 -25.64 -8.63
CA ASP A 180 -3.78 -25.21 -7.51
C ASP A 180 -2.31 -25.09 -7.92
N ALA A 181 -1.78 -25.95 -8.76
CA ALA A 181 -0.42 -25.86 -9.25
C ALA A 181 -0.17 -24.58 -10.08
N PHE A 182 -1.16 -24.15 -10.86
CA PHE A 182 -1.11 -22.87 -11.57
C PHE A 182 -0.98 -21.68 -10.59
N TRP A 183 -1.79 -21.68 -9.54
CA TRP A 183 -1.76 -20.61 -8.53
C TRP A 183 -0.48 -20.62 -7.71
N ASP A 184 0.02 -21.80 -7.33
CA ASP A 184 1.30 -21.93 -6.62
C ASP A 184 2.45 -21.35 -7.45
N GLY A 185 2.45 -21.58 -8.76
CA GLY A 185 3.39 -20.98 -9.70
C GLY A 185 3.31 -19.46 -9.69
N ARG A 186 2.11 -18.87 -9.73
CA ARG A 186 1.94 -17.42 -9.66
C ARG A 186 2.40 -16.81 -8.34
N TYR A 187 2.13 -17.46 -7.22
CA TYR A 187 2.64 -16.99 -5.92
C TYR A 187 4.17 -17.06 -5.86
N GLU A 188 4.77 -18.09 -6.45
CA GLU A 188 6.23 -18.18 -6.55
C GLU A 188 6.80 -17.06 -7.43
N ASP A 189 6.23 -16.79 -8.59
CA ASP A 189 6.62 -15.68 -9.46
C ASP A 189 6.62 -14.35 -8.70
N ILE A 190 5.55 -14.08 -7.95
CA ILE A 190 5.42 -12.86 -7.15
C ILE A 190 6.50 -12.79 -6.08
N ARG A 191 6.76 -13.88 -5.34
CA ARG A 191 7.85 -13.91 -4.34
C ARG A 191 9.21 -13.65 -4.97
N GLN A 192 9.49 -14.23 -6.13
CA GLN A 192 10.75 -14.04 -6.83
C GLN A 192 10.88 -12.62 -7.38
N PHE A 193 9.81 -12.05 -7.93
CA PHE A 193 9.76 -10.68 -8.38
C PHE A 193 10.07 -9.68 -7.25
N GLU A 194 9.39 -9.81 -6.12
CA GLU A 194 9.64 -8.96 -4.95
C GLU A 194 11.04 -9.15 -4.38
N LYS A 195 11.54 -10.37 -4.34
CA LYS A 195 12.92 -10.67 -3.95
C LYS A 195 13.95 -10.04 -4.91
N TYR A 196 13.68 -10.09 -6.21
CA TYR A 196 14.47 -9.42 -7.23
C TYR A 196 14.51 -7.91 -6.99
N LEU A 197 13.39 -7.27 -6.82
CA LEU A 197 13.31 -5.83 -6.53
C LEU A 197 14.08 -5.46 -5.27
N THR A 198 13.91 -6.22 -4.19
CA THR A 198 14.59 -5.96 -2.91
C THR A 198 16.11 -6.04 -3.05
N ARG A 199 16.63 -6.99 -3.81
CA ARG A 199 18.07 -7.10 -4.08
C ARG A 199 18.62 -5.96 -4.95
N ASN A 200 17.74 -5.31 -5.71
CA ASN A 200 18.10 -4.20 -6.59
C ASN A 200 17.82 -2.82 -5.98
N GLY A 201 17.71 -2.74 -4.65
CA GLY A 201 17.59 -1.47 -3.92
C GLY A 201 16.16 -0.95 -3.78
N TYR A 202 15.15 -1.79 -3.99
CA TYR A 202 13.77 -1.40 -3.78
C TYR A 202 13.23 -1.87 -2.43
N VAL A 203 12.44 -1.02 -1.81
CA VAL A 203 11.62 -1.35 -0.64
C VAL A 203 10.20 -1.58 -1.13
N VAL A 204 9.69 -2.80 -0.97
CA VAL A 204 8.30 -3.15 -1.34
C VAL A 204 7.47 -3.21 -0.07
N LEU A 205 6.46 -2.36 0.03
CA LEU A 205 5.48 -2.35 1.13
C LEU A 205 4.11 -2.65 0.56
N LYS A 206 3.45 -3.67 1.12
CA LYS A 206 2.15 -4.16 0.66
C LYS A 206 1.09 -3.90 1.71
N PHE A 207 0.05 -3.18 1.34
CA PHE A 207 -1.07 -2.82 2.19
C PHE A 207 -2.36 -3.45 1.67
N PHE A 208 -3.02 -4.21 2.52
CA PHE A 208 -4.39 -4.64 2.32
C PHE A 208 -5.31 -3.83 3.23
N LEU A 209 -6.17 -3.01 2.63
CA LEU A 209 -7.18 -2.26 3.36
C LEU A 209 -8.38 -3.16 3.62
N HIS A 210 -8.46 -3.67 4.84
CA HIS A 210 -9.45 -4.65 5.25
C HIS A 210 -10.71 -3.94 5.77
N VAL A 211 -11.77 -3.97 4.96
CA VAL A 211 -13.08 -3.38 5.26
C VAL A 211 -14.10 -4.49 5.54
N SER A 212 -15.02 -4.25 6.47
CA SER A 212 -16.13 -5.17 6.72
C SER A 212 -17.18 -5.10 5.61
N LYS A 213 -17.90 -6.21 5.40
CA LYS A 213 -19.00 -6.28 4.42
C LYS A 213 -20.10 -5.24 4.72
N GLY A 214 -20.33 -4.97 6.02
CA GLY A 214 -21.29 -3.98 6.48
C GLY A 214 -20.86 -2.54 6.16
N GLU A 215 -19.59 -2.20 6.42
CA GLU A 215 -19.08 -0.86 6.10
C GLU A 215 -19.01 -0.64 4.59
N GLN A 216 -18.60 -1.64 3.83
CA GLN A 216 -18.61 -1.57 2.37
C GLN A 216 -20.00 -1.25 1.83
N LYS A 217 -21.05 -1.94 2.35
CA LYS A 217 -22.45 -1.66 2.00
C LYS A 217 -22.82 -0.19 2.25
N LYS A 218 -22.55 0.33 3.45
CA LYS A 218 -22.80 1.73 3.80
C LYS A 218 -22.10 2.70 2.85
N ARG A 219 -20.87 2.39 2.43
CA ARG A 219 -20.11 3.22 1.49
C ARG A 219 -20.72 3.21 0.09
N PHE A 220 -21.22 2.08 -0.38
CA PHE A 220 -21.96 2.00 -1.64
C PHE A 220 -23.29 2.76 -1.57
N GLU A 221 -24.05 2.61 -0.49
CA GLU A 221 -25.27 3.38 -0.26
C GLU A 221 -25.00 4.89 -0.33
N ARG A 222 -23.92 5.38 0.31
CA ARG A 222 -23.50 6.78 0.22
C ARG A 222 -23.12 7.21 -1.21
N ARG A 223 -22.55 6.33 -2.03
CA ARG A 223 -22.27 6.64 -3.46
C ARG A 223 -23.55 6.82 -4.27
N ILE A 224 -24.64 6.17 -3.89
CA ILE A 224 -25.92 6.24 -4.58
C ILE A 224 -26.72 7.45 -4.09
N THR A 225 -26.76 7.67 -2.77
CA THR A 225 -27.63 8.66 -2.14
C THR A 225 -27.05 10.07 -2.08
N MET A 226 -25.72 10.24 -2.17
CA MET A 226 -25.06 11.54 -2.11
C MET A 226 -24.66 12.01 -3.50
N PRO A 227 -25.26 13.09 -4.04
CA PRO A 227 -25.03 13.55 -5.42
C PRO A 227 -23.56 13.77 -5.76
N GLU A 228 -22.78 14.34 -4.85
CA GLU A 228 -21.34 14.59 -5.03
C GLU A 228 -20.49 13.31 -5.11
N LYS A 229 -21.08 12.15 -4.84
CA LYS A 229 -20.42 10.83 -4.90
C LYS A 229 -20.95 9.94 -6.03
N ASN A 230 -22.03 10.35 -6.71
CA ASN A 230 -22.67 9.53 -7.73
C ASN A 230 -21.70 9.16 -8.88
N TRP A 231 -20.76 10.03 -9.20
CA TRP A 231 -19.73 9.76 -10.23
C TRP A 231 -18.84 8.54 -9.94
N LYS A 232 -18.81 8.08 -8.68
CA LYS A 232 -18.09 6.87 -8.25
C LYS A 232 -18.95 5.62 -8.33
N PHE A 233 -20.21 5.74 -8.68
CA PHE A 233 -21.11 4.59 -8.76
C PHE A 233 -20.75 3.69 -9.93
N SER A 234 -20.76 2.39 -9.68
CA SER A 234 -20.62 1.35 -10.70
C SER A 234 -21.53 0.19 -10.34
N ALA A 235 -22.39 -0.20 -11.27
CA ALA A 235 -23.25 -1.35 -11.10
C ALA A 235 -22.46 -2.67 -11.03
N SER A 236 -21.32 -2.73 -11.68
CA SER A 236 -20.43 -3.90 -11.61
C SER A 236 -19.85 -4.10 -10.20
N ASP A 237 -19.50 -3.02 -9.49
CA ASP A 237 -18.99 -3.10 -8.12
C ASP A 237 -20.03 -3.75 -7.18
N ILE A 238 -21.32 -3.45 -7.40
CA ILE A 238 -22.40 -4.06 -6.62
C ILE A 238 -22.54 -5.55 -6.94
N LYS A 239 -22.38 -5.92 -8.20
CA LYS A 239 -22.38 -7.35 -8.59
C LYS A 239 -21.21 -8.11 -7.99
N GLU A 240 -20.03 -7.51 -7.93
CA GLU A 240 -18.84 -8.13 -7.33
C GLU A 240 -19.03 -8.47 -5.84
N ARG A 241 -19.93 -7.82 -5.12
CA ARG A 241 -20.24 -8.17 -3.72
C ARG A 241 -20.79 -9.59 -3.54
N GLN A 242 -21.37 -10.20 -4.56
CA GLN A 242 -21.84 -11.60 -4.47
C GLN A 242 -20.67 -12.60 -4.30
N TYR A 243 -19.47 -12.21 -4.72
CA TYR A 243 -18.23 -12.99 -4.60
C TYR A 243 -17.43 -12.64 -3.35
N TRP A 244 -18.10 -12.11 -2.30
CA TRP A 244 -17.42 -11.64 -1.08
C TRP A 244 -16.53 -12.73 -0.46
N ASP A 245 -17.05 -13.94 -0.32
CA ASP A 245 -16.35 -15.03 0.36
C ASP A 245 -15.17 -15.53 -0.49
N GLU A 246 -15.33 -15.58 -1.80
CA GLU A 246 -14.27 -15.92 -2.75
C GLU A 246 -13.15 -14.89 -2.72
N TYR A 247 -13.47 -13.60 -2.62
CA TYR A 247 -12.47 -12.54 -2.44
C TYR A 247 -11.76 -12.63 -1.09
N GLN A 248 -12.48 -12.92 -0.01
CA GLN A 248 -11.83 -13.14 1.29
C GLN A 248 -10.82 -14.29 1.22
N LEU A 249 -11.22 -15.41 0.62
CA LEU A 249 -10.31 -16.54 0.44
C LEU A 249 -9.12 -16.19 -0.47
N ALA A 250 -9.35 -15.46 -1.55
CA ALA A 250 -8.27 -15.03 -2.45
C ALA A 250 -7.24 -14.13 -1.74
N TYR A 251 -7.69 -13.18 -0.92
CA TYR A 251 -6.82 -12.32 -0.11
C TYR A 251 -6.04 -13.12 0.94
N GLU A 252 -6.71 -14.01 1.65
CA GLU A 252 -6.06 -14.87 2.65
C GLU A 252 -4.95 -15.72 2.01
N LYS A 253 -5.25 -16.36 0.89
CA LYS A 253 -4.26 -17.15 0.13
C LYS A 253 -3.11 -16.28 -0.37
N ALA A 254 -3.38 -15.14 -1.00
CA ALA A 254 -2.35 -14.24 -1.51
C ALA A 254 -1.41 -13.75 -0.39
N ILE A 255 -1.95 -13.38 0.76
CA ILE A 255 -1.16 -12.93 1.91
C ILE A 255 -0.32 -14.07 2.46
N ASN A 256 -0.93 -15.24 2.71
CA ASN A 256 -0.22 -16.41 3.24
C ASN A 256 0.90 -16.89 2.32
N GLU A 257 0.67 -16.89 1.02
CA GLU A 257 1.65 -17.43 0.06
C GLU A 257 2.75 -16.42 -0.32
N THR A 258 2.56 -15.13 -0.09
CA THR A 258 3.51 -14.10 -0.54
C THR A 258 4.11 -13.23 0.56
N ALA A 259 3.65 -13.35 1.81
CA ALA A 259 4.21 -12.61 2.93
C ALA A 259 5.58 -13.18 3.34
N THR A 260 6.64 -12.41 3.15
CA THR A 260 7.99 -12.79 3.55
C THR A 260 8.57 -11.81 4.58
N LYS A 261 9.65 -12.20 5.27
CA LYS A 261 10.33 -11.32 6.24
C LYS A 261 10.76 -9.99 5.64
N LYS A 262 11.21 -9.98 4.38
CA LYS A 262 11.65 -8.76 3.67
C LYS A 262 10.49 -8.00 3.07
N ASN A 263 9.50 -8.71 2.55
CA ASN A 263 8.33 -8.14 1.88
C ASN A 263 7.03 -8.62 2.58
N PRO A 264 6.76 -8.14 3.80
CA PRO A 264 5.57 -8.51 4.55
C PRO A 264 4.32 -7.86 3.96
N TRP A 265 3.16 -8.41 4.30
CA TRP A 265 1.90 -7.73 4.16
C TRP A 265 1.55 -6.95 5.42
N TYR A 266 0.91 -5.80 5.23
CA TYR A 266 0.27 -5.05 6.29
C TYR A 266 -1.24 -5.06 6.05
N VAL A 267 -1.98 -5.63 7.00
CA VAL A 267 -3.45 -5.70 6.95
C VAL A 267 -3.99 -4.58 7.83
N ILE A 268 -4.67 -3.63 7.20
CA ILE A 268 -5.05 -2.36 7.81
C ILE A 268 -6.55 -2.34 8.09
N PRO A 269 -6.99 -2.23 9.36
CA PRO A 269 -8.39 -2.03 9.69
C PRO A 269 -8.92 -0.76 9.00
N SER A 270 -9.93 -0.90 8.14
CA SER A 270 -10.32 0.19 7.22
C SER A 270 -11.78 0.62 7.33
N ASP A 271 -12.51 0.15 8.35
CA ASP A 271 -13.84 0.64 8.65
C ASP A 271 -13.81 2.11 9.10
N SER A 272 -12.75 2.51 9.84
CA SER A 272 -12.45 3.91 10.13
C SER A 272 -11.39 4.47 9.17
N LYS A 273 -11.72 5.54 8.45
CA LYS A 273 -10.79 6.18 7.52
C LYS A 273 -9.63 6.89 8.20
N TRP A 274 -9.89 7.55 9.32
CA TRP A 274 -8.86 8.30 10.04
C TRP A 274 -7.87 7.36 10.70
N TYR A 275 -8.38 6.33 11.36
CA TYR A 275 -7.52 5.35 11.99
C TYR A 275 -6.63 4.62 10.97
N SER A 276 -7.20 4.17 9.86
CA SER A 276 -6.43 3.49 8.81
C SER A 276 -5.34 4.37 8.21
N ARG A 277 -5.59 5.66 8.03
CA ARG A 277 -4.58 6.64 7.58
C ARG A 277 -3.46 6.80 8.60
N LEU A 278 -3.79 6.84 9.89
CA LEU A 278 -2.79 6.89 10.95
C LEU A 278 -1.88 5.66 10.90
N VAL A 279 -2.45 4.46 10.84
CA VAL A 279 -1.69 3.21 10.79
C VAL A 279 -0.75 3.16 9.59
N VAL A 280 -1.25 3.47 8.39
CA VAL A 280 -0.44 3.46 7.16
C VAL A 280 0.68 4.51 7.24
N SER A 281 0.39 5.74 7.68
CA SER A 281 1.40 6.79 7.80
C SER A 281 2.48 6.44 8.81
N ASP A 282 2.12 5.78 9.91
CA ASP A 282 3.06 5.33 10.93
C ASP A 282 3.95 4.17 10.44
N ILE A 283 3.38 3.21 9.73
CA ILE A 283 4.14 2.13 9.08
C ILE A 283 5.16 2.71 8.10
N LEU A 284 4.74 3.64 7.24
CA LEU A 284 5.61 4.28 6.25
C LEU A 284 6.78 5.00 6.93
N THR A 285 6.51 5.84 7.94
CA THR A 285 7.56 6.57 8.66
C THR A 285 8.53 5.62 9.36
N LYS A 286 8.04 4.57 9.99
CA LYS A 286 8.89 3.56 10.65
C LYS A 286 9.74 2.76 9.68
N ARG A 287 9.18 2.40 8.52
CA ARG A 287 9.90 1.62 7.52
C ARG A 287 10.92 2.46 6.77
N LEU A 288 10.57 3.65 6.32
CA LEU A 288 11.50 4.54 5.62
C LEU A 288 12.55 5.12 6.57
N GLY A 289 12.20 5.37 7.83
CA GLY A 289 13.14 5.83 8.85
C GLY A 289 14.24 4.83 9.22
N LYS A 290 14.12 3.55 8.81
CA LYS A 290 15.16 2.53 8.97
C LYS A 290 16.14 2.47 7.80
N LEU A 291 15.88 3.20 6.72
CA LEU A 291 16.79 3.29 5.60
C LEU A 291 17.91 4.28 5.92
N ASP A 292 19.09 4.03 5.34
CA ASP A 292 20.20 4.99 5.40
C ASP A 292 19.90 6.18 4.48
N LEU A 293 19.10 7.12 5.00
CA LEU A 293 18.67 8.33 4.30
C LEU A 293 19.44 9.53 4.81
N SER A 294 20.40 9.99 4.02
CA SER A 294 21.18 11.23 4.27
C SER A 294 21.26 12.03 2.98
N PHE A 295 21.53 13.31 3.09
CA PHE A 295 21.95 14.08 1.91
C PHE A 295 23.34 13.63 1.47
N PRO A 296 23.70 13.76 0.16
CA PRO A 296 25.04 13.50 -0.31
C PRO A 296 26.05 14.37 0.47
N GLU A 297 27.20 13.80 0.81
CA GLU A 297 28.30 14.57 1.37
C GLU A 297 28.98 15.37 0.25
N VAL A 298 29.31 16.61 0.56
CA VAL A 298 30.06 17.49 -0.34
C VAL A 298 31.53 17.13 -0.26
N THR A 299 32.15 16.79 -1.38
CA THR A 299 33.60 16.54 -1.42
C THR A 299 34.38 17.83 -1.23
N ALA A 300 35.66 17.74 -0.89
CA ALA A 300 36.53 18.91 -0.75
C ALA A 300 36.62 19.73 -2.05
N GLU A 301 36.65 19.05 -3.20
CA GLU A 301 36.66 19.68 -4.52
C GLU A 301 35.34 20.43 -4.80
N GLN A 302 34.21 19.79 -4.49
CA GLN A 302 32.89 20.43 -4.61
C GLN A 302 32.78 21.64 -3.70
N LYS A 303 33.29 21.56 -2.45
CA LYS A 303 33.27 22.66 -1.53
C LYS A 303 34.08 23.86 -2.03
N ALA A 304 35.28 23.60 -2.56
CA ALA A 304 36.11 24.65 -3.16
C ALA A 304 35.42 25.32 -4.37
N ALA A 305 34.77 24.50 -5.22
CA ALA A 305 34.00 25.04 -6.36
C ALA A 305 32.78 25.86 -5.90
N MET A 306 32.10 25.45 -4.85
CA MET A 306 30.98 26.21 -4.25
C MET A 306 31.45 27.56 -3.66
N ASP A 307 32.61 27.56 -2.95
CA ASP A 307 33.17 28.80 -2.38
C ASP A 307 33.59 29.78 -3.48
N ASP A 308 34.22 29.30 -4.58
CA ASP A 308 34.55 30.13 -5.74
C ASP A 308 33.30 30.70 -6.43
N ALA A 309 32.27 29.84 -6.60
CA ALA A 309 30.99 30.26 -7.19
C ALA A 309 30.30 31.32 -6.33
N LEU A 310 30.29 31.13 -5.02
CA LEU A 310 29.71 32.10 -4.10
C LEU A 310 30.42 33.46 -4.21
N HIS A 311 31.75 33.44 -4.22
CA HIS A 311 32.56 34.65 -4.36
C HIS A 311 32.29 35.42 -5.69
N ARG A 312 32.06 34.67 -6.78
CA ARG A 312 31.70 35.28 -8.07
C ARG A 312 30.32 35.94 -8.01
N LEU A 313 29.32 35.24 -7.42
CA LEU A 313 27.96 35.78 -7.27
C LEU A 313 27.94 37.05 -6.38
N GLU A 314 28.69 37.06 -5.29
CA GLU A 314 28.80 38.23 -4.40
C GLU A 314 29.43 39.44 -5.07
N ASN A 315 30.27 39.23 -6.09
CA ASN A 315 30.95 40.30 -6.82
C ASN A 315 30.30 40.61 -8.19
N GLU A 316 29.20 39.93 -8.54
CA GLU A 316 28.41 40.20 -9.74
C GLU A 316 27.74 41.58 -9.60
N LYS A 317 27.92 42.43 -10.61
CA LYS A 317 27.25 43.74 -10.65
C LYS A 317 25.90 43.56 -11.34
N ASP A 318 24.85 44.08 -10.70
CA ASP A 318 23.49 44.16 -11.27
C ASP A 318 23.45 45.04 -12.54
#